data_f896a0ef2ab832e0ad209f69aaa22eb4
#
_entry.id   f896a0ef2ab832e0ad209f69aaa22eb4
#
_cell.length_a   1.000
_cell.length_b   1.000
_cell.length_c   1.000
_cell.angle_alpha   90.00
_cell.angle_beta   90.00
_cell.angle_gamma   90.00
#
_symmetry.space_group_name_H-M   'P 1'
#
loop_
_entity.id
_entity.type
_entity.pdbx_description
1 polymer ?
#
loop_
_entity_poly.entity_id
_entity_poly.type
_entity_poly.pdbx_seq_one_letter_code
_entity_poly.pdbx_strand_id
1 'polypeptide(L)'
;MIDATHTANVLVQALPYIQRFAGRSVLVKLGGAALDAELDRALAQDVLLLRSVGMRVVLVHGGGPQVDDMMRRLGMKPEFRDGLRVTTAETLEVVRMVLVGKINRDLVGTINREAAEEPVAVGVSGEDGGLLTVTPRESSLGFVGDVSMVRASVLDRLLDEGLTPVVSTIGADEGGQPYNVNADEAARAIAVAMGAEKIVYLTAAPGLLEDPADEDSLIHRLTSAELYEKIEHQSVSRGMIPKLRACAEAVDAGVGTAHIIDGRVPHALLIELLTDEGIGTMIRREKNW
;
A
#
# COMPACT_ATOMS: atom_id res chain seq x y z
N MET A 1 -16.96 25.74 17.89
CA MET A 1 -15.78 26.44 17.32
C MET A 1 -14.55 25.69 17.82
N ILE A 2 -13.71 25.22 16.91
CA ILE A 2 -12.42 24.67 17.30
C ILE A 2 -11.60 25.84 17.84
N ASP A 3 -11.05 25.68 19.06
CA ASP A 3 -10.21 26.71 19.66
C ASP A 3 -8.94 26.90 18.82
N ALA A 4 -8.66 28.12 18.40
CA ALA A 4 -7.46 28.45 17.63
C ALA A 4 -6.16 28.03 18.33
N THR A 5 -6.13 28.11 19.67
CA THR A 5 -5.00 27.62 20.48
C THR A 5 -4.83 26.12 20.40
N HIS A 6 -5.95 25.36 20.40
CA HIS A 6 -5.89 23.90 20.21
C HIS A 6 -5.34 23.53 18.82
N THR A 7 -5.81 24.20 17.77
CA THR A 7 -5.30 24.00 16.40
C THR A 7 -3.81 24.29 16.30
N ALA A 8 -3.34 25.40 16.90
CA ALA A 8 -1.92 25.73 16.91
C ALA A 8 -1.07 24.65 17.64
N ASN A 9 -1.56 24.16 18.77
CA ASN A 9 -0.86 23.10 19.53
C ASN A 9 -0.75 21.80 18.73
N VAL A 10 -1.80 21.38 18.03
CA VAL A 10 -1.77 20.19 17.18
C VAL A 10 -0.72 20.33 16.07
N LEU A 11 -0.63 21.50 15.41
CA LEU A 11 0.38 21.75 14.39
C LEU A 11 1.81 21.72 14.94
N VAL A 12 2.02 22.26 16.14
CA VAL A 12 3.31 22.23 16.83
C VAL A 12 3.71 20.81 17.22
N GLN A 13 2.76 19.98 17.65
CA GLN A 13 3.01 18.57 17.96
C GLN A 13 3.42 17.76 16.72
N ALA A 14 2.90 18.06 15.54
CA ALA A 14 3.28 17.41 14.31
C ALA A 14 4.67 17.81 13.78
N LEU A 15 5.23 18.96 14.23
CA LEU A 15 6.46 19.54 13.68
C LEU A 15 7.68 18.60 13.74
N PRO A 16 7.97 17.84 14.83
CA PRO A 16 9.11 16.92 14.88
C PRO A 16 9.02 15.82 13.80
N TYR A 17 7.80 15.33 13.52
CA TYR A 17 7.55 14.31 12.48
C TYR A 17 7.76 14.89 11.09
N ILE A 18 7.22 16.09 10.84
CA ILE A 18 7.40 16.80 9.58
C ILE A 18 8.89 17.00 9.28
N GLN A 19 9.67 17.48 10.26
CA GLN A 19 11.12 17.68 10.10
C GLN A 19 11.87 16.37 9.87
N ARG A 20 11.47 15.30 10.56
CA ARG A 20 12.10 13.98 10.43
C ARG A 20 11.85 13.34 9.06
N PHE A 21 10.64 13.48 8.52
CA PHE A 21 10.23 12.79 7.31
C PHE A 21 10.28 13.64 6.04
N ALA A 22 10.59 14.94 6.13
CA ALA A 22 10.81 15.78 4.96
C ALA A 22 11.90 15.19 4.06
N GLY A 23 11.61 15.05 2.78
CA GLY A 23 12.49 14.43 1.77
C GLY A 23 12.56 12.90 1.81
N ARG A 24 11.90 12.24 2.79
CA ARG A 24 11.86 10.79 2.89
C ARG A 24 10.75 10.18 2.04
N SER A 25 11.01 9.00 1.49
CA SER A 25 10.02 8.26 0.73
C SER A 25 9.12 7.44 1.67
N VAL A 26 7.81 7.56 1.45
CA VAL A 26 6.78 6.81 2.14
C VAL A 26 5.94 6.08 1.10
N LEU A 27 5.85 4.76 1.22
CA LEU A 27 5.01 3.95 0.36
C LEU A 27 3.72 3.58 1.09
N VAL A 28 2.58 3.83 0.47
CA VAL A 28 1.26 3.52 1.00
C VAL A 28 0.59 2.48 0.10
N LYS A 29 0.32 1.31 0.66
CA LYS A 29 -0.41 0.25 -0.03
C LYS A 29 -1.89 0.28 0.35
N LEU A 30 -2.74 0.43 -0.66
CA LEU A 30 -4.19 0.45 -0.51
C LEU A 30 -4.78 -0.95 -0.69
N GLY A 31 -5.46 -1.46 0.35
CA GLY A 31 -6.25 -2.69 0.26
C GLY A 31 -7.58 -2.45 -0.45
N GLY A 32 -8.09 -3.45 -1.17
CA GLY A 32 -9.32 -3.30 -1.97
C GLY A 32 -10.60 -2.98 -1.18
N ALA A 33 -10.60 -3.21 0.15
CA ALA A 33 -11.73 -2.87 1.03
C ALA A 33 -11.68 -1.41 1.53
N ALA A 34 -10.58 -0.69 1.31
CA ALA A 34 -10.40 0.72 1.70
C ALA A 34 -10.77 1.70 0.57
N LEU A 35 -11.39 1.23 -0.51
CA LEU A 35 -11.77 2.02 -1.69
C LEU A 35 -13.27 2.35 -1.63
N ASP A 36 -13.62 3.34 -0.83
CA ASP A 36 -14.94 3.96 -0.69
C ASP A 36 -14.80 5.45 -0.99
N ALA A 37 -15.79 6.08 -1.61
CA ALA A 37 -15.70 7.46 -2.10
C ALA A 37 -15.39 8.51 -1.01
N GLU A 38 -15.86 8.31 0.22
CA GLU A 38 -15.58 9.19 1.35
C GLU A 38 -14.18 8.97 1.90
N LEU A 39 -13.76 7.71 2.02
CA LEU A 39 -12.40 7.32 2.43
C LEU A 39 -11.35 7.70 1.39
N ASP A 40 -11.67 7.60 0.10
CA ASP A 40 -10.80 8.05 -0.99
C ASP A 40 -10.52 9.55 -0.91
N ARG A 41 -11.51 10.35 -0.50
CA ARG A 41 -11.33 11.79 -0.29
C ARG A 41 -10.45 12.09 0.92
N ALA A 42 -10.67 11.44 2.06
CA ALA A 42 -9.82 11.58 3.24
C ALA A 42 -8.38 11.17 2.94
N LEU A 43 -8.19 10.03 2.24
CA LEU A 43 -6.89 9.57 1.77
C LEU A 43 -6.22 10.61 0.85
N ALA A 44 -6.96 11.20 -0.09
CA ALA A 44 -6.42 12.22 -0.98
C ALA A 44 -5.92 13.44 -0.21
N GLN A 45 -6.68 13.91 0.78
CA GLN A 45 -6.27 15.00 1.66
C GLN A 45 -5.03 14.64 2.49
N ASP A 46 -4.94 13.42 3.01
CA ASP A 46 -3.75 12.93 3.73
C ASP A 46 -2.52 12.95 2.82
N VAL A 47 -2.62 12.40 1.63
CA VAL A 47 -1.53 12.38 0.64
C VAL A 47 -1.06 13.78 0.29
N LEU A 48 -2.00 14.70 0.05
CA LEU A 48 -1.69 16.10 -0.27
C LEU A 48 -0.99 16.81 0.90
N LEU A 49 -1.42 16.57 2.14
CA LEU A 49 -0.75 17.12 3.32
C LEU A 49 0.67 16.56 3.47
N LEU A 50 0.84 15.23 3.39
CA LEU A 50 2.15 14.60 3.49
C LEU A 50 3.12 15.11 2.41
N ARG A 51 2.63 15.27 1.18
CA ARG A 51 3.38 15.90 0.09
C ARG A 51 3.74 17.36 0.39
N SER A 52 2.78 18.15 0.90
CA SER A 52 2.98 19.58 1.21
C SER A 52 4.04 19.81 2.29
N VAL A 53 4.22 18.85 3.21
CA VAL A 53 5.28 18.88 4.21
C VAL A 53 6.60 18.26 3.73
N GLY A 54 6.72 17.98 2.43
CA GLY A 54 7.95 17.54 1.79
C GLY A 54 8.19 16.04 1.76
N MET A 55 7.22 15.20 2.13
CA MET A 55 7.35 13.74 1.98
C MET A 55 7.20 13.30 0.52
N ARG A 56 7.94 12.28 0.12
CA ARG A 56 7.89 11.66 -1.21
C ARG A 56 6.93 10.46 -1.15
N VAL A 57 5.66 10.67 -1.51
CA VAL A 57 4.60 9.66 -1.34
C VAL A 57 4.40 8.87 -2.63
N VAL A 58 4.41 7.53 -2.51
CA VAL A 58 4.03 6.58 -3.57
C VAL A 58 2.85 5.78 -3.09
N LEU A 59 1.80 5.70 -3.90
CA LEU A 59 0.66 4.83 -3.64
C LEU A 59 0.76 3.56 -4.47
N VAL A 60 0.46 2.40 -3.87
CA VAL A 60 0.34 1.12 -4.57
C VAL A 60 -1.03 0.54 -4.25
N HIS A 61 -1.82 0.19 -5.25
CA HIS A 61 -3.14 -0.34 -5.02
C HIS A 61 -3.35 -1.73 -5.64
N GLY A 62 -4.16 -2.54 -4.96
CA GLY A 62 -4.78 -3.72 -5.52
C GLY A 62 -6.20 -3.42 -6.02
N GLY A 63 -7.08 -4.42 -5.97
CA GLY A 63 -8.48 -4.26 -6.40
C GLY A 63 -9.21 -5.58 -6.53
N GLY A 64 -8.88 -6.57 -5.68
CA GLY A 64 -9.48 -7.90 -5.73
C GLY A 64 -11.00 -7.90 -5.80
N PRO A 65 -11.70 -7.22 -4.86
CA PRO A 65 -13.16 -7.15 -4.86
C PRO A 65 -13.75 -6.53 -6.13
N GLN A 66 -13.11 -5.48 -6.66
CA GLN A 66 -13.56 -4.79 -7.88
C GLN A 66 -13.33 -5.65 -9.14
N VAL A 67 -12.22 -6.42 -9.17
CA VAL A 67 -11.97 -7.42 -10.22
C VAL A 67 -13.02 -8.53 -10.15
N ASP A 68 -13.34 -9.04 -8.94
CA ASP A 68 -14.37 -10.07 -8.75
C ASP A 68 -15.75 -9.59 -9.23
N ASP A 69 -16.10 -8.36 -8.90
CA ASP A 69 -17.35 -7.77 -9.35
C ASP A 69 -17.41 -7.68 -10.89
N MET A 70 -16.34 -7.19 -11.52
CA MET A 70 -16.28 -7.09 -12.97
C MET A 70 -16.33 -8.47 -13.63
N MET A 71 -15.59 -9.46 -13.11
CA MET A 71 -15.65 -10.84 -13.63
C MET A 71 -17.08 -11.40 -13.58
N ARG A 72 -17.79 -11.24 -12.43
CA ARG A 72 -19.19 -11.68 -12.31
C ARG A 72 -20.11 -10.97 -13.31
N ARG A 73 -19.94 -9.67 -13.51
CA ARG A 73 -20.71 -8.88 -14.51
C ARG A 73 -20.48 -9.36 -15.94
N LEU A 74 -19.28 -9.89 -16.23
CA LEU A 74 -18.93 -10.50 -17.51
C LEU A 74 -19.29 -11.99 -17.60
N GLY A 75 -19.96 -12.55 -16.58
CA GLY A 75 -20.34 -13.97 -16.54
C GLY A 75 -19.17 -14.91 -16.22
N MET A 76 -18.02 -14.37 -15.75
CA MET A 76 -16.85 -15.14 -15.38
C MET A 76 -16.90 -15.47 -13.89
N LYS A 77 -16.37 -16.65 -13.50
CA LYS A 77 -16.26 -17.08 -12.12
C LYS A 77 -14.83 -16.87 -11.61
N PRO A 78 -14.63 -16.06 -10.53
CA PRO A 78 -13.32 -15.95 -9.90
C PRO A 78 -12.88 -17.27 -9.27
N GLU A 79 -11.64 -17.67 -9.49
CA GLU A 79 -11.01 -18.84 -8.90
C GLU A 79 -9.77 -18.43 -8.12
N PHE A 80 -9.54 -19.11 -6.97
CA PHE A 80 -8.39 -18.84 -6.10
C PHE A 80 -7.71 -20.14 -5.69
N ARG A 81 -6.37 -20.10 -5.56
CA ARG A 81 -5.53 -21.14 -4.96
C ARG A 81 -4.57 -20.48 -3.98
N ASP A 82 -4.53 -20.98 -2.76
CA ASP A 82 -3.68 -20.46 -1.69
C ASP A 82 -3.75 -18.94 -1.51
N GLY A 83 -4.96 -18.38 -1.70
CA GLY A 83 -5.21 -16.94 -1.59
C GLY A 83 -4.84 -16.11 -2.83
N LEU A 84 -4.26 -16.72 -3.87
CA LEU A 84 -3.92 -16.09 -5.13
C LEU A 84 -4.99 -16.37 -6.18
N ARG A 85 -5.30 -15.36 -7.00
CA ARG A 85 -6.25 -15.49 -8.09
C ARG A 85 -5.65 -16.30 -9.22
N VAL A 86 -6.31 -17.40 -9.62
CA VAL A 86 -6.00 -18.07 -10.87
C VAL A 86 -6.30 -17.10 -12.01
N THR A 87 -5.29 -16.78 -12.81
CA THR A 87 -5.36 -15.72 -13.81
C THR A 87 -5.14 -16.32 -15.21
N THR A 88 -6.25 -16.69 -15.87
CA THR A 88 -6.20 -17.09 -17.30
C THR A 88 -5.93 -15.87 -18.19
N ALA A 89 -5.77 -16.04 -19.48
CA ALA A 89 -5.59 -14.92 -20.41
C ALA A 89 -6.78 -13.94 -20.36
N GLU A 90 -8.00 -14.46 -20.36
CA GLU A 90 -9.22 -13.66 -20.27
C GLU A 90 -9.34 -12.97 -18.90
N THR A 91 -8.96 -13.67 -17.83
CA THR A 91 -8.93 -13.07 -16.48
C THR A 91 -7.91 -11.94 -16.41
N LEU A 92 -6.73 -12.10 -17.03
CA LEU A 92 -5.70 -11.06 -17.06
C LEU A 92 -6.19 -9.79 -17.76
N GLU A 93 -6.93 -9.92 -18.87
CA GLU A 93 -7.53 -8.76 -19.54
C GLU A 93 -8.47 -8.00 -18.60
N VAL A 94 -9.35 -8.70 -17.87
CA VAL A 94 -10.24 -8.09 -16.88
C VAL A 94 -9.46 -7.43 -15.74
N VAL A 95 -8.43 -8.10 -15.21
CA VAL A 95 -7.56 -7.56 -14.17
C VAL A 95 -6.92 -6.26 -14.63
N ARG A 96 -6.33 -6.22 -15.83
CA ARG A 96 -5.72 -5.00 -16.40
C ARG A 96 -6.75 -3.89 -16.61
N MET A 97 -7.92 -4.19 -17.18
CA MET A 97 -8.99 -3.18 -17.35
C MET A 97 -9.40 -2.57 -16.00
N VAL A 98 -9.56 -3.39 -14.96
CA VAL A 98 -10.02 -2.92 -13.66
C VAL A 98 -8.92 -2.19 -12.90
N LEU A 99 -7.73 -2.77 -12.81
CA LEU A 99 -6.65 -2.15 -12.02
C LEU A 99 -6.16 -0.87 -12.70
N VAL A 100 -5.79 -0.94 -13.98
CA VAL A 100 -5.18 0.19 -14.69
C VAL A 100 -6.23 1.19 -15.18
N GLY A 101 -7.33 0.67 -15.79
CA GLY A 101 -8.34 1.52 -16.43
C GLY A 101 -9.35 2.12 -15.47
N LYS A 102 -9.72 1.42 -14.40
CA LYS A 102 -10.74 1.89 -13.45
C LYS A 102 -10.12 2.40 -12.15
N ILE A 103 -9.60 1.52 -11.30
CA ILE A 103 -9.19 1.89 -9.93
C ILE A 103 -8.10 2.94 -9.95
N ASN A 104 -7.06 2.73 -10.74
CA ASN A 104 -5.97 3.69 -10.85
C ASN A 104 -6.47 5.07 -11.31
N ARG A 105 -7.35 5.12 -12.32
CA ARG A 105 -7.92 6.38 -12.81
C ARG A 105 -8.83 7.06 -11.80
N ASP A 106 -9.63 6.31 -11.05
CA ASP A 106 -10.51 6.83 -10.01
C ASP A 106 -9.68 7.48 -8.88
N LEU A 107 -8.63 6.79 -8.39
CA LEU A 107 -7.72 7.31 -7.35
C LEU A 107 -6.99 8.57 -7.81
N VAL A 108 -6.35 8.54 -8.98
CA VAL A 108 -5.67 9.71 -9.57
C VAL A 108 -6.64 10.87 -9.72
N GLY A 109 -7.84 10.60 -10.22
CA GLY A 109 -8.88 11.63 -10.39
C GLY A 109 -9.32 12.23 -9.05
N THR A 110 -9.43 11.42 -8.00
CA THR A 110 -9.81 11.91 -6.65
C THR A 110 -8.71 12.79 -6.07
N ILE A 111 -7.44 12.34 -6.09
CA ILE A 111 -6.33 13.13 -5.57
C ILE A 111 -6.19 14.45 -6.33
N ASN A 112 -6.29 14.44 -7.66
CA ASN A 112 -6.16 15.64 -8.47
C ASN A 112 -7.35 16.61 -8.32
N ARG A 113 -8.55 16.12 -7.99
CA ARG A 113 -9.69 17.01 -7.66
C ARG A 113 -9.53 17.71 -6.30
N GLU A 114 -8.92 17.03 -5.31
CA GLU A 114 -8.64 17.62 -4.00
C GLU A 114 -7.41 18.55 -4.03
N ALA A 115 -6.51 18.41 -5.00
CA ALA A 115 -5.38 19.30 -5.22
C ALA A 115 -5.87 20.62 -5.83
N ALA A 116 -5.98 21.68 -5.02
CA ALA A 116 -6.70 22.92 -5.35
C ALA A 116 -6.12 23.71 -6.54
N GLU A 117 -4.81 23.62 -6.83
CA GLU A 117 -4.16 24.48 -7.83
C GLU A 117 -3.64 23.70 -9.02
N GLU A 118 -2.85 22.63 -8.80
CA GLU A 118 -2.25 21.83 -9.87
C GLU A 118 -2.48 20.33 -9.62
N PRO A 119 -2.83 19.54 -10.67
CA PRO A 119 -2.83 18.10 -10.59
C PRO A 119 -1.46 17.56 -10.20
N VAL A 120 -1.41 16.71 -9.18
CA VAL A 120 -0.16 16.18 -8.62
C VAL A 120 -0.04 14.67 -8.73
N ALA A 121 -1.15 13.94 -8.89
CA ALA A 121 -1.14 12.50 -9.00
C ALA A 121 -1.02 12.03 -10.45
N VAL A 122 -0.20 11.02 -10.67
CA VAL A 122 -0.03 10.36 -11.95
C VAL A 122 -0.18 8.85 -11.77
N GLY A 123 -0.97 8.23 -12.65
CA GLY A 123 -1.15 6.78 -12.64
C GLY A 123 -0.08 6.08 -13.46
N VAL A 124 0.46 5.02 -12.87
CA VAL A 124 1.50 4.16 -13.46
C VAL A 124 1.05 2.70 -13.32
N SER A 125 1.22 1.90 -14.36
CA SER A 125 1.20 0.45 -14.24
C SER A 125 2.61 -0.06 -13.93
N GLY A 126 2.74 -1.17 -13.23
CA GLY A 126 4.04 -1.81 -13.07
C GLY A 126 4.71 -2.22 -14.39
N GLU A 127 3.96 -2.31 -15.49
CA GLU A 127 4.48 -2.51 -16.85
C GLU A 127 5.20 -1.27 -17.39
N ASP A 128 4.79 -0.06 -16.95
CA ASP A 128 5.26 1.20 -17.51
C ASP A 128 6.74 1.44 -17.20
N GLY A 129 7.51 1.74 -18.24
CA GLY A 129 8.95 1.96 -18.11
C GLY A 129 9.74 0.76 -17.56
N GLY A 130 9.16 -0.43 -17.52
CA GLY A 130 9.72 -1.63 -16.90
C GLY A 130 9.84 -1.47 -15.38
N LEU A 131 8.88 -0.81 -14.75
CA LEU A 131 8.89 -0.59 -13.30
C LEU A 131 8.94 -1.90 -12.51
N LEU A 132 8.10 -2.88 -12.88
CA LEU A 132 8.07 -4.21 -12.28
C LEU A 132 8.41 -5.27 -13.33
N THR A 133 9.63 -5.82 -13.27
CA THR A 133 9.96 -7.06 -13.99
C THR A 133 9.54 -8.24 -13.14
N VAL A 134 8.90 -9.24 -13.75
CA VAL A 134 8.38 -10.40 -13.04
C VAL A 134 8.86 -11.71 -13.67
N THR A 135 8.87 -12.76 -12.87
CA THR A 135 8.98 -14.14 -13.33
C THR A 135 7.64 -14.84 -13.16
N PRO A 136 7.22 -15.69 -14.13
CA PRO A 136 6.03 -16.52 -13.94
C PRO A 136 6.11 -17.30 -12.64
N ARG A 137 5.02 -17.30 -11.86
CA ARG A 137 4.93 -18.13 -10.67
C ARG A 137 4.67 -19.58 -11.06
N GLU A 138 3.69 -20.24 -10.57
CA GLU A 138 3.35 -21.60 -10.94
C GLU A 138 2.44 -21.64 -12.16
N SER A 139 2.65 -22.59 -13.09
CA SER A 139 1.80 -22.75 -14.28
C SER A 139 0.31 -22.98 -13.94
N SER A 140 0.04 -23.55 -12.77
CA SER A 140 -1.31 -23.80 -12.25
C SER A 140 -2.09 -22.52 -11.90
N LEU A 141 -1.40 -21.38 -11.73
CA LEU A 141 -1.98 -20.06 -11.49
C LEU A 141 -2.16 -19.24 -12.75
N GLY A 142 -1.63 -19.69 -13.89
CA GLY A 142 -1.67 -18.98 -15.16
C GLY A 142 -0.77 -17.74 -15.15
N PHE A 143 -1.29 -16.59 -15.54
CA PHE A 143 -0.54 -15.33 -15.65
C PHE A 143 -0.44 -14.60 -14.29
N VAL A 144 0.14 -15.27 -13.30
CA VAL A 144 0.54 -14.70 -12.01
C VAL A 144 2.06 -14.64 -11.95
N GLY A 145 2.62 -13.50 -11.56
CA GLY A 145 4.05 -13.26 -11.51
C GLY A 145 4.56 -12.85 -10.14
N ASP A 146 5.79 -13.27 -9.85
CA ASP A 146 6.58 -12.80 -8.70
C ASP A 146 7.51 -11.68 -9.15
N VAL A 147 7.65 -10.62 -8.35
CA VAL A 147 8.54 -9.50 -8.68
C VAL A 147 9.98 -9.96 -8.58
N SER A 148 10.70 -9.94 -9.71
CA SER A 148 12.12 -10.26 -9.78
C SER A 148 13.02 -9.01 -9.74
N MET A 149 12.53 -7.87 -10.29
CA MET A 149 13.27 -6.61 -10.29
C MET A 149 12.31 -5.42 -10.25
N VAL A 150 12.72 -4.36 -9.56
CA VAL A 150 12.03 -3.07 -9.56
C VAL A 150 12.96 -1.99 -10.10
N ARG A 151 12.52 -1.25 -11.11
CA ARG A 151 13.21 -0.08 -11.64
C ARG A 151 12.74 1.18 -10.91
N ALA A 152 13.17 1.37 -9.66
CA ALA A 152 12.76 2.49 -8.80
C ALA A 152 12.99 3.87 -9.44
N SER A 153 13.97 4.01 -10.33
CA SER A 153 14.26 5.29 -11.03
C SER A 153 13.09 5.83 -11.86
N VAL A 154 12.10 4.99 -12.21
CA VAL A 154 10.85 5.45 -12.84
C VAL A 154 10.05 6.29 -11.85
N LEU A 155 9.91 5.82 -10.62
CA LEU A 155 9.19 6.52 -9.56
C LEU A 155 9.97 7.73 -9.04
N ASP A 156 11.31 7.59 -8.90
CA ASP A 156 12.16 8.70 -8.43
C ASP A 156 12.03 9.93 -9.33
N ARG A 157 12.04 9.74 -10.65
CA ARG A 157 11.87 10.85 -11.63
C ARG A 157 10.52 11.54 -11.46
N LEU A 158 9.45 10.79 -11.27
CA LEU A 158 8.12 11.39 -11.05
C LEU A 158 8.08 12.18 -9.73
N LEU A 159 8.65 11.61 -8.68
CA LEU A 159 8.74 12.28 -7.37
C LEU A 159 9.62 13.52 -7.40
N ASP A 160 10.71 13.52 -8.18
CA ASP A 160 11.61 14.68 -8.36
C ASP A 160 10.92 15.84 -9.12
N GLU A 161 9.99 15.51 -10.01
CA GLU A 161 9.09 16.48 -10.67
C GLU A 161 7.91 16.92 -9.77
N GLY A 162 7.89 16.48 -8.50
CA GLY A 162 6.84 16.81 -7.55
C GLY A 162 5.52 16.05 -7.80
N LEU A 163 5.51 14.99 -8.59
CA LEU A 163 4.35 14.17 -8.82
C LEU A 163 4.22 13.05 -7.79
N THR A 164 3.00 12.63 -7.51
CA THR A 164 2.68 11.46 -6.66
C THR A 164 2.30 10.28 -7.53
N PRO A 165 3.17 9.25 -7.67
CA PRO A 165 2.84 8.06 -8.45
C PRO A 165 1.77 7.21 -7.75
N VAL A 166 0.76 6.78 -8.52
CA VAL A 166 -0.25 5.80 -8.12
C VAL A 166 -0.05 4.54 -8.95
N VAL A 167 0.46 3.49 -8.34
CA VAL A 167 0.93 2.28 -9.04
C VAL A 167 -0.12 1.18 -8.98
N SER A 168 -0.52 0.66 -10.14
CA SER A 168 -1.30 -0.57 -10.28
C SER A 168 -0.37 -1.78 -10.46
N THR A 169 -0.75 -2.92 -9.87
CA THR A 169 0.13 -4.07 -9.69
C THR A 169 0.04 -5.09 -10.84
N ILE A 170 0.33 -4.62 -12.05
CA ILE A 170 0.60 -5.45 -13.22
C ILE A 170 2.09 -5.33 -13.51
N GLY A 171 2.81 -6.44 -13.57
CA GLY A 171 4.21 -6.46 -14.01
C GLY A 171 4.34 -7.11 -15.38
N ALA A 172 5.52 -7.03 -15.97
CA ALA A 172 5.82 -7.74 -17.22
C ALA A 172 7.10 -8.56 -17.08
N ASP A 173 7.18 -9.68 -17.79
CA ASP A 173 8.44 -10.41 -17.91
C ASP A 173 9.39 -9.72 -18.92
N GLU A 174 10.59 -10.26 -19.09
CA GLU A 174 11.59 -9.73 -20.04
C GLU A 174 11.10 -9.75 -21.50
N GLY A 175 10.15 -10.60 -21.84
CA GLY A 175 9.51 -10.67 -23.14
C GLY A 175 8.38 -9.66 -23.35
N GLY A 176 8.00 -8.93 -22.30
CA GLY A 176 6.89 -7.98 -22.30
C GLY A 176 5.52 -8.62 -22.08
N GLN A 177 5.45 -9.91 -21.70
CA GLN A 177 4.20 -10.56 -21.32
C GLN A 177 3.73 -10.01 -19.96
N PRO A 178 2.50 -9.47 -19.85
CA PRO A 178 1.98 -8.97 -18.57
C PRO A 178 1.54 -10.11 -17.65
N TYR A 179 1.66 -9.85 -16.34
CA TYR A 179 1.26 -10.73 -15.25
C TYR A 179 0.57 -9.97 -14.14
N ASN A 180 -0.42 -10.61 -13.53
CA ASN A 180 -1.05 -10.15 -12.29
C ASN A 180 -0.08 -10.37 -11.12
N VAL A 181 0.20 -9.31 -10.36
CA VAL A 181 1.12 -9.35 -9.20
C VAL A 181 0.36 -9.14 -7.92
N ASN A 182 0.71 -9.88 -6.86
CA ASN A 182 0.17 -9.63 -5.53
C ASN A 182 0.53 -8.21 -5.06
N ALA A 183 -0.48 -7.44 -4.65
CA ALA A 183 -0.28 -6.03 -4.32
C ALA A 183 0.55 -5.81 -3.05
N ASP A 184 0.54 -6.73 -2.08
CA ASP A 184 1.36 -6.63 -0.88
C ASP A 184 2.84 -6.92 -1.23
N GLU A 185 3.10 -7.89 -2.12
CA GLU A 185 4.44 -8.19 -2.64
C GLU A 185 4.99 -7.05 -3.51
N ALA A 186 4.18 -6.52 -4.43
CA ALA A 186 4.58 -5.38 -5.26
C ALA A 186 4.94 -4.15 -4.41
N ALA A 187 4.11 -3.84 -3.41
CA ALA A 187 4.35 -2.73 -2.49
C ALA A 187 5.65 -2.93 -1.70
N ARG A 188 5.87 -4.13 -1.16
CA ARG A 188 7.13 -4.47 -0.47
C ARG A 188 8.34 -4.30 -1.39
N ALA A 189 8.29 -4.88 -2.59
CA ALA A 189 9.41 -4.84 -3.53
C ALA A 189 9.75 -3.39 -3.94
N ILE A 190 8.72 -2.56 -4.20
CA ILE A 190 8.90 -1.14 -4.52
C ILE A 190 9.50 -0.39 -3.33
N ALA A 191 8.97 -0.59 -2.10
CA ALA A 191 9.46 0.08 -0.91
C ALA A 191 10.94 -0.22 -0.64
N VAL A 192 11.35 -1.48 -0.78
CA VAL A 192 12.74 -1.91 -0.64
C VAL A 192 13.62 -1.27 -1.72
N ALA A 193 13.21 -1.32 -2.98
CA ALA A 193 14.00 -0.79 -4.10
C ALA A 193 14.17 0.73 -4.04
N MET A 194 13.20 1.47 -3.47
CA MET A 194 13.27 2.91 -3.26
C MET A 194 14.01 3.31 -1.98
N GLY A 195 14.38 2.36 -1.11
CA GLY A 195 14.89 2.67 0.22
C GLY A 195 13.90 3.48 1.05
N ALA A 196 12.62 3.08 1.03
CA ALA A 196 11.57 3.82 1.71
C ALA A 196 11.81 3.89 3.23
N GLU A 197 11.57 5.06 3.82
CA GLU A 197 11.60 5.22 5.29
C GLU A 197 10.46 4.46 5.96
N LYS A 198 9.27 4.46 5.31
CA LYS A 198 8.08 3.77 5.80
C LYS A 198 7.32 3.07 4.68
N ILE A 199 6.77 1.89 5.00
CA ILE A 199 5.70 1.28 4.22
C ILE A 199 4.45 1.15 5.08
N VAL A 200 3.30 1.62 4.59
CA VAL A 200 2.02 1.59 5.30
C VAL A 200 1.02 0.76 4.51
N TYR A 201 0.48 -0.27 5.15
CA TYR A 201 -0.61 -1.10 4.60
C TYR A 201 -1.94 -0.65 5.19
N LEU A 202 -2.75 0.02 4.38
CA LEU A 202 -4.15 0.33 4.69
C LEU A 202 -5.01 -0.92 4.46
N THR A 203 -5.68 -1.38 5.51
CA THR A 203 -6.45 -2.62 5.52
C THR A 203 -7.87 -2.41 6.07
N ALA A 204 -8.69 -3.45 6.09
CA ALA A 204 -9.98 -3.44 6.78
C ALA A 204 -9.89 -3.98 8.23
N ALA A 205 -8.67 -4.02 8.79
CA ALA A 205 -8.44 -4.44 10.16
C ALA A 205 -7.63 -3.36 10.91
N PRO A 206 -7.82 -3.17 12.22
CA PRO A 206 -7.15 -2.14 13.00
C PRO A 206 -5.62 -2.30 13.03
N GLY A 207 -5.15 -3.51 12.84
CA GLY A 207 -3.76 -3.92 12.91
C GLY A 207 -3.67 -5.40 13.24
N LEU A 208 -2.61 -5.82 13.93
CA LEU A 208 -2.45 -7.15 14.48
C LEU A 208 -3.03 -7.19 15.90
N LEU A 209 -4.02 -8.07 16.11
CA LEU A 209 -4.62 -8.31 17.42
C LEU A 209 -3.91 -9.49 18.10
N GLU A 210 -3.76 -9.42 19.42
CA GLU A 210 -3.32 -10.57 20.23
C GLU A 210 -4.41 -11.67 20.23
N ASP A 211 -5.67 -11.27 20.41
CA ASP A 211 -6.86 -12.10 20.23
C ASP A 211 -7.72 -11.54 19.09
N PRO A 212 -7.90 -12.26 17.97
CA PRO A 212 -8.74 -11.81 16.86
C PRO A 212 -10.21 -11.53 17.22
N ALA A 213 -10.69 -12.00 18.37
CA ALA A 213 -12.05 -11.75 18.85
C ALA A 213 -12.16 -10.50 19.74
N ASP A 214 -11.04 -9.88 20.13
CA ASP A 214 -10.95 -8.72 21.01
C ASP A 214 -10.26 -7.56 20.28
N GLU A 215 -11.03 -6.56 19.84
CA GLU A 215 -10.51 -5.38 19.16
C GLU A 215 -9.61 -4.50 20.05
N ASP A 216 -9.75 -4.59 21.38
CA ASP A 216 -8.92 -3.86 22.34
C ASP A 216 -7.54 -4.52 22.54
N SER A 217 -7.33 -5.72 21.96
CA SER A 217 -6.07 -6.46 22.04
C SER A 217 -5.04 -6.06 20.97
N LEU A 218 -5.11 -4.83 20.44
CA LEU A 218 -4.22 -4.35 19.39
C LEU A 218 -2.76 -4.32 19.84
N ILE A 219 -1.90 -4.96 19.07
CA ILE A 219 -0.46 -4.93 19.27
C ILE A 219 0.11 -3.73 18.54
N HIS A 220 0.50 -2.68 19.27
CA HIS A 220 0.99 -1.45 18.66
C HIS A 220 2.39 -1.56 18.09
N ARG A 221 3.27 -2.40 18.64
CA ARG A 221 4.68 -2.48 18.24
C ARG A 221 5.21 -3.90 18.32
N LEU A 222 5.93 -4.30 17.27
CA LEU A 222 6.60 -5.61 17.16
C LEU A 222 7.92 -5.46 16.42
N THR A 223 8.86 -6.35 16.74
CA THR A 223 10.00 -6.61 15.86
C THR A 223 9.64 -7.60 14.76
N SER A 224 10.41 -7.64 13.67
CA SER A 224 10.25 -8.66 12.63
C SER A 224 10.41 -10.08 13.20
N ALA A 225 11.33 -10.28 14.14
CA ALA A 225 11.55 -11.56 14.81
C ALA A 225 10.30 -12.02 15.59
N GLU A 226 9.74 -11.15 16.46
CA GLU A 226 8.51 -11.43 17.20
C GLU A 226 7.33 -11.71 16.26
N LEU A 227 7.29 -11.04 15.12
CA LEU A 227 6.25 -11.26 14.11
C LEU A 227 6.40 -12.64 13.44
N TYR A 228 7.61 -13.08 13.10
CA TYR A 228 7.82 -14.43 12.57
C TYR A 228 7.43 -15.51 13.57
N GLU A 229 7.77 -15.35 14.86
CA GLU A 229 7.34 -16.27 15.92
C GLU A 229 5.80 -16.39 15.98
N LYS A 230 5.07 -15.26 15.92
CA LYS A 230 3.62 -15.28 15.91
C LYS A 230 3.03 -15.97 14.66
N ILE A 231 3.66 -15.82 13.50
CA ILE A 231 3.26 -16.51 12.26
C ILE A 231 3.48 -18.03 12.39
N GLU A 232 4.62 -18.46 12.91
CA GLU A 232 4.97 -19.87 13.09
C GLU A 232 4.05 -20.56 14.10
N HIS A 233 3.71 -19.89 15.19
CA HIS A 233 2.78 -20.42 16.20
C HIS A 233 1.30 -20.34 15.80
N GLN A 234 1.00 -19.92 14.56
CA GLN A 234 -0.36 -19.78 14.03
C GLN A 234 -1.31 -18.94 14.92
N SER A 235 -0.74 -18.01 15.69
CA SER A 235 -1.50 -17.08 16.54
C SER A 235 -2.10 -15.91 15.74
N VAL A 236 -2.07 -15.99 14.40
CA VAL A 236 -2.58 -14.95 13.49
C VAL A 236 -3.54 -15.55 12.47
N SER A 237 -4.52 -14.78 12.01
CA SER A 237 -5.45 -15.24 11.00
C SER A 237 -4.75 -15.55 9.67
N ARG A 238 -5.13 -16.64 9.01
CA ARG A 238 -4.51 -17.09 7.75
C ARG A 238 -4.49 -16.00 6.67
N GLY A 239 -5.53 -15.18 6.59
CA GLY A 239 -5.61 -14.08 5.62
C GLY A 239 -4.62 -12.93 5.86
N MET A 240 -4.13 -12.78 7.10
CA MET A 240 -3.14 -11.77 7.47
C MET A 240 -1.68 -12.22 7.21
N ILE A 241 -1.41 -13.54 7.19
CA ILE A 241 -0.04 -14.08 7.08
C ILE A 241 0.74 -13.49 5.90
N PRO A 242 0.22 -13.41 4.66
CA PRO A 242 0.99 -12.85 3.55
C PRO A 242 1.38 -11.39 3.79
N LYS A 243 0.49 -10.60 4.37
CA LYS A 243 0.72 -9.19 4.70
C LYS A 243 1.76 -9.02 5.80
N LEU A 244 1.65 -9.80 6.87
CA LEU A 244 2.60 -9.80 7.98
C LEU A 244 4.01 -10.19 7.51
N ARG A 245 4.12 -11.20 6.64
CA ARG A 245 5.39 -11.57 6.00
C ARG A 245 5.96 -10.43 5.17
N ALA A 246 5.13 -9.78 4.33
CA ALA A 246 5.56 -8.64 3.54
C ALA A 246 6.09 -7.49 4.42
N CYS A 247 5.47 -7.23 5.58
CA CYS A 247 5.95 -6.25 6.55
C CYS A 247 7.31 -6.64 7.15
N ALA A 248 7.46 -7.88 7.64
CA ALA A 248 8.69 -8.36 8.23
C ALA A 248 9.85 -8.35 7.20
N GLU A 249 9.60 -8.89 6.01
CA GLU A 249 10.58 -8.91 4.91
C GLU A 249 10.97 -7.50 4.45
N ALA A 250 10.04 -6.54 4.45
CA ALA A 250 10.35 -5.16 4.10
C ALA A 250 11.37 -4.53 5.06
N VAL A 251 11.14 -4.66 6.37
CA VAL A 251 12.04 -4.08 7.38
C VAL A 251 13.36 -4.83 7.47
N ASP A 252 13.37 -6.14 7.26
CA ASP A 252 14.60 -6.94 7.19
C ASP A 252 15.45 -6.58 5.97
N ALA A 253 14.80 -6.19 4.86
CA ALA A 253 15.45 -5.72 3.64
C ALA A 253 15.84 -4.22 3.68
N GLY A 254 15.63 -3.52 4.80
CA GLY A 254 16.14 -2.17 5.03
C GLY A 254 15.10 -1.04 4.97
N VAL A 255 13.81 -1.33 4.79
CA VAL A 255 12.75 -0.32 5.02
C VAL A 255 12.76 0.05 6.50
N GLY A 256 12.72 1.34 6.83
CA GLY A 256 12.85 1.81 8.21
C GLY A 256 11.78 1.25 9.15
N THR A 257 10.50 1.34 8.75
CA THR A 257 9.36 0.74 9.48
C THR A 257 8.27 0.28 8.54
N ALA A 258 7.54 -0.78 8.93
CA ALA A 258 6.30 -1.19 8.26
C ALA A 258 5.11 -1.01 9.21
N HIS A 259 3.99 -0.56 8.67
CA HIS A 259 2.79 -0.26 9.46
C HIS A 259 1.57 -0.95 8.85
N ILE A 260 0.70 -1.49 9.70
CA ILE A 260 -0.61 -2.02 9.32
C ILE A 260 -1.65 -1.21 10.06
N ILE A 261 -2.51 -0.51 9.32
CA ILE A 261 -3.50 0.41 9.90
C ILE A 261 -4.89 0.19 9.27
N ASP A 262 -5.92 0.61 9.99
CA ASP A 262 -7.29 0.57 9.50
C ASP A 262 -7.55 1.69 8.48
N GLY A 263 -7.68 1.31 7.21
CA GLY A 263 -8.00 2.27 6.15
C GLY A 263 -9.45 2.76 6.15
N ARG A 264 -10.30 2.26 7.05
CA ARG A 264 -11.68 2.74 7.24
C ARG A 264 -11.75 3.94 8.17
N VAL A 265 -10.67 4.25 8.89
CA VAL A 265 -10.58 5.44 9.75
C VAL A 265 -10.19 6.64 8.86
N PRO A 266 -11.02 7.70 8.81
CA PRO A 266 -10.64 8.92 8.11
C PRO A 266 -9.32 9.50 8.65
N HIS A 267 -8.45 9.95 7.75
CA HIS A 267 -7.14 10.51 8.09
C HIS A 267 -6.20 9.55 8.85
N ALA A 268 -6.39 8.23 8.66
CA ALA A 268 -5.56 7.19 9.28
C ALA A 268 -4.05 7.38 9.04
N LEU A 269 -3.66 7.83 7.83
CA LEU A 269 -2.26 8.10 7.50
C LEU A 269 -1.66 9.22 8.33
N LEU A 270 -2.40 10.30 8.55
CA LEU A 270 -1.89 11.42 9.34
C LEU A 270 -1.72 11.04 10.80
N ILE A 271 -2.69 10.31 11.36
CA ILE A 271 -2.62 9.84 12.75
C ILE A 271 -1.40 8.93 12.93
N GLU A 272 -1.20 7.96 12.02
CA GLU A 272 -0.08 7.01 12.13
C GLU A 272 1.29 7.64 11.88
N LEU A 273 1.38 8.63 10.98
CA LEU A 273 2.67 9.17 10.55
C LEU A 273 3.09 10.42 11.32
N LEU A 274 2.14 11.18 11.85
CA LEU A 274 2.38 12.51 12.42
C LEU A 274 2.01 12.61 13.92
N THR A 275 1.72 11.49 14.58
CA THR A 275 1.46 11.46 16.03
C THR A 275 2.28 10.37 16.74
N ASP A 276 2.46 10.50 18.07
CA ASP A 276 3.19 9.54 18.90
C ASP A 276 2.42 8.24 19.13
N GLU A 277 1.10 8.33 19.20
CA GLU A 277 0.26 7.20 19.60
C GLU A 277 0.07 6.20 18.45
N GLY A 278 -0.06 6.71 17.21
CA GLY A 278 -0.44 5.87 16.07
C GLY A 278 -1.82 5.23 16.27
N ILE A 279 -2.30 4.49 15.28
CA ILE A 279 -3.59 3.77 15.38
C ILE A 279 -3.49 2.29 15.01
N GLY A 280 -2.32 1.83 14.61
CA GLY A 280 -2.13 0.50 14.08
C GLY A 280 -1.00 -0.28 14.74
N THR A 281 -0.46 -1.21 13.96
CA THR A 281 0.69 -2.03 14.35
C THR A 281 1.92 -1.59 13.57
N MET A 282 2.96 -1.15 14.28
CA MET A 282 4.26 -0.82 13.72
C MET A 282 5.24 -1.97 13.87
N ILE A 283 5.91 -2.33 12.79
CA ILE A 283 6.94 -3.38 12.75
C ILE A 283 8.30 -2.73 12.46
N ARG A 284 9.33 -3.16 13.20
CA ARG A 284 10.73 -2.77 13.02
C ARG A 284 11.64 -3.99 13.05
N ARG A 285 12.87 -3.82 12.56
CA ARG A 285 13.89 -4.86 12.66
C ARG A 285 14.38 -5.05 14.10
N GLU A 286 14.58 -3.97 14.86
CA GLU A 286 15.14 -3.96 16.20
C GLU A 286 14.29 -3.15 17.19
N LYS A 287 14.44 -3.41 18.51
CA LYS A 287 13.70 -2.73 19.60
C LYS A 287 14.21 -1.30 19.91
N ASN A 288 14.54 -0.52 18.90
CA ASN A 288 14.92 0.89 19.09
C ASN A 288 13.69 1.78 18.92
N TRP A 289 12.83 1.78 19.94
CA TRP A 289 11.56 2.53 19.97
C TRP A 289 11.77 4.02 20.23
#